data_8ff4b32075722692f3520421cb25d468
#
_entry.id   8ff4b32075722692f3520421cb25d468
#
_cell.length_a   1.000
_cell.length_b   1.000
_cell.length_c   1.000
_cell.angle_alpha   90.00
_cell.angle_beta   90.00
_cell.angle_gamma   90.00
#
_symmetry.space_group_name_H-M   'P 1'
#
loop_
_entity.id
_entity.type
_entity.pdbx_description
1 polymer ?
#
loop_
_entity_poly.entity_id
_entity_poly.type
_entity_poly.pdbx_seq_one_letter_code
_entity_poly.pdbx_strand_id
1 'polypeptide(L)'
;MFAAVPMLTAAIGFTWMLREMLQRAYGMTGEAWDLAYDQQVIWNIAQGHGFYTSFARGDFLGIHLEPIFVLLAAIEKFWPSPTVLLIFASAGLAAAAPAAYLFFRAILPAGRAESPWLAVALAAPIPFWAATQEAARDFFHPENLALAFALLAAWAGIRGHRVAMWALCVLTLTCKEDQVYTVGVLSIVMRVHGAPEIKRHWRFILYLAGAWFLIATGIVQQHFHHFGYTDFVSYRWLVGLDPNMPVSPLAVAQELGRPDALAMLAAIVASMFALPLLAPRWLLLAVPPYLANALSGHNPQNDLHLHYVLLLMFPLIVAGGLGARELLRRRSFKPALALAVVLPALLLGWGTGRFPPALYADESLYDRPNSVAQLQAATTVIPSDAPVNADAGLTVWLANRHTINDFPDMLDGSSYVVIDQNTFLGATTSKAKRQQALDGLAAGGRRLLYDDGRFQIWSPVGD
;
A
#
# COMPACT_ATOMS: atom_id res chain seq x y z
N MET A 1 16.26 5.98 -26.59
CA MET A 1 16.50 4.56 -26.34
C MET A 1 16.50 4.20 -24.85
N PHE A 2 17.34 4.76 -23.99
CA PHE A 2 17.45 4.38 -22.57
C PHE A 2 16.15 4.52 -21.76
N ALA A 3 15.36 5.58 -21.96
CA ALA A 3 14.11 5.78 -21.25
C ALA A 3 13.01 4.76 -21.64
N ALA A 4 13.12 4.16 -22.83
CA ALA A 4 12.13 3.18 -23.29
C ALA A 4 12.14 1.89 -22.44
N VAL A 5 13.31 1.50 -21.88
CA VAL A 5 13.40 0.26 -21.08
C VAL A 5 12.61 0.37 -19.78
N PRO A 6 12.79 1.39 -18.91
CA PRO A 6 11.97 1.54 -17.69
C PRO A 6 10.47 1.74 -17.99
N MET A 7 10.12 2.36 -19.12
CA MET A 7 8.72 2.48 -19.56
C MET A 7 8.15 1.12 -19.95
N LEU A 8 8.91 0.31 -20.69
CA LEU A 8 8.50 -1.04 -21.07
C LEU A 8 8.34 -1.95 -19.84
N THR A 9 9.31 -1.94 -18.93
CA THR A 9 9.21 -2.75 -17.70
C THR A 9 8.09 -2.26 -16.79
N ALA A 10 7.79 -0.96 -16.77
CA ALA A 10 6.61 -0.44 -16.09
C ALA A 10 5.32 -0.95 -16.73
N ALA A 11 5.21 -0.95 -18.07
CA ALA A 11 4.03 -1.48 -18.76
C ALA A 11 3.84 -2.98 -18.52
N ILE A 12 4.92 -3.75 -18.56
CA ILE A 12 4.88 -5.20 -18.25
C ILE A 12 4.49 -5.41 -16.78
N GLY A 13 5.13 -4.68 -15.85
CA GLY A 13 4.84 -4.77 -14.42
C GLY A 13 3.40 -4.35 -14.09
N PHE A 14 2.91 -3.27 -14.70
CA PHE A 14 1.51 -2.84 -14.59
C PHE A 14 0.55 -3.96 -15.01
N THR A 15 0.74 -4.51 -16.23
CA THR A 15 -0.13 -5.55 -16.76
C THR A 15 -0.10 -6.81 -15.89
N TRP A 16 1.08 -7.19 -15.42
CA TRP A 16 1.27 -8.35 -14.59
C TRP A 16 0.61 -8.16 -13.21
N MET A 17 0.92 -7.08 -12.49
CA MET A 17 0.33 -6.81 -11.17
C MET A 17 -1.19 -6.64 -11.26
N LEU A 18 -1.68 -5.88 -12.26
CA LEU A 18 -3.12 -5.69 -12.45
C LEU A 18 -3.82 -7.02 -12.71
N ARG A 19 -3.26 -7.86 -13.59
CA ARG A 19 -3.81 -9.20 -13.84
C ARG A 19 -3.92 -10.01 -12.55
N GLU A 20 -2.83 -10.07 -11.76
CA GLU A 20 -2.80 -10.85 -10.53
C GLU A 20 -3.79 -10.31 -9.48
N MET A 21 -3.83 -8.98 -9.31
CA MET A 21 -4.81 -8.33 -8.42
C MET A 21 -6.26 -8.61 -8.87
N LEU A 22 -6.56 -8.46 -10.16
CA LEU A 22 -7.88 -8.73 -10.71
C LEU A 22 -8.26 -10.21 -10.53
N GLN A 23 -7.37 -11.14 -10.86
CA GLN A 23 -7.62 -12.57 -10.74
C GLN A 23 -7.96 -12.94 -9.28
N ARG A 24 -7.22 -12.41 -8.31
CA ARG A 24 -7.47 -12.61 -6.90
C ARG A 24 -8.76 -11.94 -6.43
N ALA A 25 -8.99 -10.68 -6.80
CA ALA A 25 -10.20 -9.95 -6.41
C ALA A 25 -11.47 -10.61 -7.00
N TYR A 26 -11.45 -10.97 -8.29
CA TYR A 26 -12.55 -11.70 -8.93
C TYR A 26 -12.71 -13.13 -8.39
N GLY A 27 -11.65 -13.73 -7.87
CA GLY A 27 -11.67 -14.96 -7.10
C GLY A 27 -12.17 -14.80 -5.66
N MET A 28 -12.62 -13.62 -5.27
CA MET A 28 -13.14 -13.30 -3.92
C MET A 28 -12.12 -13.56 -2.80
N THR A 29 -10.85 -13.21 -3.04
CA THR A 29 -9.78 -13.30 -2.05
C THR A 29 -9.41 -11.94 -1.43
N GLY A 30 -10.14 -10.87 -1.76
CA GLY A 30 -10.00 -9.57 -1.12
C GLY A 30 -10.53 -9.60 0.31
N GLU A 31 -9.88 -8.89 1.21
CA GLU A 31 -10.30 -8.78 2.61
C GLU A 31 -11.15 -7.53 2.85
N ALA A 32 -11.97 -7.58 3.90
CA ALA A 32 -12.90 -6.50 4.21
C ALA A 32 -12.19 -5.21 4.63
N TRP A 33 -11.08 -5.33 5.36
CA TRP A 33 -10.41 -4.20 6.01
C TRP A 33 -9.48 -3.39 5.11
N ASP A 34 -9.18 -3.88 3.91
CA ASP A 34 -8.31 -3.19 2.98
C ASP A 34 -9.12 -2.68 1.78
N LEU A 35 -9.16 -3.44 0.70
CA LEU A 35 -9.79 -3.01 -0.55
C LEU A 35 -11.28 -2.64 -0.41
N ALA A 36 -12.06 -3.38 0.39
CA ALA A 36 -13.48 -3.08 0.59
C ALA A 36 -13.69 -1.82 1.42
N TYR A 37 -12.84 -1.63 2.41
CA TYR A 37 -12.84 -0.47 3.29
C TYR A 37 -12.59 0.82 2.51
N ASP A 38 -11.50 0.85 1.74
CA ASP A 38 -11.16 2.00 0.91
C ASP A 38 -12.21 2.26 -0.19
N GLN A 39 -12.71 1.18 -0.80
CA GLN A 39 -13.79 1.27 -1.79
C GLN A 39 -15.03 1.93 -1.21
N GLN A 40 -15.44 1.56 0.00
CA GLN A 40 -16.61 2.16 0.65
C GLN A 40 -16.40 3.64 0.96
N VAL A 41 -15.23 4.02 1.51
CA VAL A 41 -14.93 5.42 1.81
C VAL A 41 -14.97 6.27 0.55
N ILE A 42 -14.30 5.82 -0.52
CA ILE A 42 -14.23 6.53 -1.79
C ILE A 42 -15.62 6.64 -2.43
N TRP A 43 -16.42 5.58 -2.39
CA TRP A 43 -17.80 5.60 -2.86
C TRP A 43 -18.66 6.58 -2.04
N ASN A 44 -18.54 6.59 -0.73
CA ASN A 44 -19.28 7.53 0.13
C ASN A 44 -18.89 8.99 -0.16
N ILE A 45 -17.60 9.29 -0.39
CA ILE A 45 -17.18 10.62 -0.84
C ILE A 45 -17.83 10.97 -2.18
N ALA A 46 -17.86 10.04 -3.15
CA ALA A 46 -18.44 10.24 -4.47
C ALA A 46 -19.96 10.50 -4.40
N GLN A 47 -20.66 9.94 -3.41
CA GLN A 47 -22.10 10.17 -3.15
C GLN A 47 -22.37 11.41 -2.29
N GLY A 48 -21.35 12.08 -1.77
CA GLY A 48 -21.49 13.26 -0.90
C GLY A 48 -21.73 12.93 0.59
N HIS A 49 -21.50 11.71 1.01
CA HIS A 49 -21.61 11.27 2.40
C HIS A 49 -20.34 11.52 3.23
N GLY A 50 -19.33 12.19 2.66
CA GLY A 50 -18.04 12.44 3.33
C GLY A 50 -17.19 11.18 3.46
N PHE A 51 -16.30 11.16 4.45
CA PHE A 51 -15.37 10.05 4.69
C PHE A 51 -15.95 8.95 5.58
N TYR A 52 -17.28 8.77 5.57
CA TYR A 52 -17.93 7.75 6.39
C TYR A 52 -17.57 6.34 5.94
N THR A 53 -17.40 5.43 6.91
CA THR A 53 -17.31 3.99 6.70
C THR A 53 -17.99 3.22 7.81
N SER A 54 -18.78 2.22 7.44
CA SER A 54 -19.45 1.35 8.40
C SER A 54 -18.49 0.34 9.03
N PHE A 55 -17.41 -0.04 8.37
CA PHE A 55 -16.39 -0.92 8.93
C PHE A 55 -15.78 -0.35 10.21
N ALA A 56 -15.51 0.97 10.25
CA ALA A 56 -15.07 1.67 11.45
C ALA A 56 -16.21 2.32 12.24
N ARG A 57 -17.49 2.18 11.80
CA ARG A 57 -18.69 2.78 12.41
C ARG A 57 -18.60 4.29 12.55
N GLY A 58 -17.97 4.98 11.62
CA GLY A 58 -17.80 6.43 11.71
C GLY A 58 -16.99 7.03 10.58
N ASP A 59 -16.36 8.17 10.88
CA ASP A 59 -15.57 8.90 9.90
C ASP A 59 -14.16 8.31 9.79
N PHE A 60 -13.76 7.95 8.57
CA PHE A 60 -12.44 7.42 8.25
C PHE A 60 -11.29 8.36 8.68
N LEU A 61 -11.55 9.67 8.68
CA LEU A 61 -10.56 10.67 9.12
C LEU A 61 -10.14 10.51 10.59
N GLY A 62 -10.90 9.77 11.39
CA GLY A 62 -10.51 9.38 12.75
C GLY A 62 -9.46 8.27 12.79
N ILE A 63 -9.14 7.64 11.65
CA ILE A 63 -8.19 6.54 11.51
C ILE A 63 -7.00 6.97 10.67
N HIS A 64 -7.26 7.43 9.42
CA HIS A 64 -6.24 7.89 8.49
C HIS A 64 -6.61 9.22 7.84
N LEU A 65 -5.60 10.03 7.51
CA LEU A 65 -5.75 11.24 6.69
C LEU A 65 -5.23 10.97 5.28
N GLU A 66 -6.15 10.61 4.39
CA GLU A 66 -5.89 10.23 2.98
C GLU A 66 -6.69 11.08 1.99
N PRO A 67 -6.42 12.40 1.87
CA PRO A 67 -7.18 13.29 0.98
C PRO A 67 -7.13 12.91 -0.50
N ILE A 68 -6.18 12.05 -0.92
CA ILE A 68 -6.12 11.50 -2.28
C ILE A 68 -7.43 10.80 -2.67
N PHE A 69 -8.18 10.27 -1.71
CA PHE A 69 -9.49 9.65 -1.93
C PHE A 69 -10.50 10.57 -2.60
N VAL A 70 -10.41 11.89 -2.38
CA VAL A 70 -11.27 12.88 -3.06
C VAL A 70 -11.03 12.87 -4.57
N LEU A 71 -9.78 12.71 -5.00
CA LEU A 71 -9.45 12.62 -6.44
C LEU A 71 -9.93 11.29 -7.02
N LEU A 72 -9.82 10.19 -6.28
CA LEU A 72 -10.31 8.88 -6.70
C LEU A 72 -11.83 8.85 -6.73
N ALA A 73 -12.51 9.49 -5.79
CA ALA A 73 -13.96 9.59 -5.75
C ALA A 73 -14.54 10.34 -6.97
N ALA A 74 -13.80 11.31 -7.51
CA ALA A 74 -14.20 11.98 -8.75
C ALA A 74 -14.23 11.02 -9.94
N ILE A 75 -13.37 10.01 -9.97
CA ILE A 75 -13.35 8.96 -11.01
C ILE A 75 -14.39 7.89 -10.71
N GLU A 76 -14.48 7.47 -9.45
CA GLU A 76 -15.43 6.49 -8.94
C GLU A 76 -16.90 6.87 -9.23
N LYS A 77 -17.18 8.18 -9.26
CA LYS A 77 -18.50 8.71 -9.65
C LYS A 77 -18.95 8.27 -11.05
N PHE A 78 -18.01 8.03 -11.95
CA PHE A 78 -18.29 7.62 -13.34
C PHE A 78 -18.11 6.11 -13.53
N TRP A 79 -17.29 5.47 -12.69
CA TRP A 79 -17.01 4.05 -12.76
C TRP A 79 -16.92 3.44 -11.34
N PRO A 80 -18.05 3.22 -10.66
CA PRO A 80 -18.10 2.71 -9.28
C PRO A 80 -17.71 1.23 -9.21
N SER A 81 -16.41 0.96 -9.13
CA SER A 81 -15.89 -0.41 -9.13
C SER A 81 -14.54 -0.50 -8.43
N PRO A 82 -14.31 -1.49 -7.57
CA PRO A 82 -13.00 -1.73 -6.96
C PRO A 82 -11.89 -1.96 -8.00
N THR A 83 -12.24 -2.31 -9.23
CA THR A 83 -11.29 -2.40 -10.36
C THR A 83 -10.54 -1.08 -10.59
N VAL A 84 -11.17 0.06 -10.35
CA VAL A 84 -10.52 1.38 -10.45
C VAL A 84 -9.35 1.48 -9.50
N LEU A 85 -9.55 1.07 -8.25
CA LEU A 85 -8.49 1.09 -7.22
C LEU A 85 -7.34 0.15 -7.58
N LEU A 86 -7.64 -1.04 -8.11
CA LEU A 86 -6.62 -1.99 -8.56
C LEU A 86 -5.79 -1.45 -9.72
N ILE A 87 -6.42 -0.70 -10.65
CA ILE A 87 -5.71 0.01 -11.73
C ILE A 87 -4.75 1.06 -11.14
N PHE A 88 -5.21 1.87 -10.19
CA PHE A 88 -4.37 2.89 -9.56
C PHE A 88 -3.22 2.29 -8.76
N ALA A 89 -3.46 1.22 -7.98
CA ALA A 89 -2.41 0.49 -7.26
C ALA A 89 -1.32 0.00 -8.21
N SER A 90 -1.73 -0.75 -9.24
CA SER A 90 -0.80 -1.31 -10.23
C SER A 90 -0.06 -0.21 -11.00
N ALA A 91 -0.75 0.88 -11.37
CA ALA A 91 -0.15 2.01 -12.08
C ALA A 91 0.87 2.76 -11.22
N GLY A 92 0.56 3.01 -9.94
CA GLY A 92 1.45 3.68 -8.99
C GLY A 92 2.73 2.89 -8.75
N LEU A 93 2.62 1.61 -8.45
CA LEU A 93 3.75 0.71 -8.25
C LEU A 93 4.62 0.59 -9.52
N ALA A 94 4.00 0.46 -10.69
CA ALA A 94 4.72 0.37 -11.96
C ALA A 94 5.40 1.69 -12.33
N ALA A 95 4.76 2.84 -12.08
CA ALA A 95 5.28 4.17 -12.36
C ALA A 95 6.54 4.50 -11.55
N ALA A 96 6.82 3.78 -10.47
CA ALA A 96 8.06 3.92 -9.72
C ALA A 96 9.30 3.67 -10.58
N ALA A 97 9.25 2.78 -11.59
CA ALA A 97 10.38 2.50 -12.47
C ALA A 97 10.77 3.70 -13.35
N PRO A 98 9.90 4.30 -14.20
CA PRO A 98 10.27 5.50 -14.95
C PRO A 98 10.56 6.69 -14.06
N ALA A 99 9.89 6.85 -12.91
CA ALA A 99 10.19 7.89 -11.94
C ALA A 99 11.59 7.75 -11.34
N ALA A 100 11.98 6.55 -10.93
CA ALA A 100 13.32 6.24 -10.46
C ALA A 100 14.39 6.45 -11.54
N TYR A 101 14.10 6.07 -12.80
CA TYR A 101 15.00 6.35 -13.92
C TYR A 101 15.28 7.85 -14.04
N LEU A 102 14.24 8.69 -14.03
CA LEU A 102 14.40 10.15 -14.10
C LEU A 102 15.22 10.68 -12.93
N PHE A 103 14.95 10.20 -11.71
CA PHE A 103 15.72 10.53 -10.51
C PHE A 103 17.19 10.12 -10.66
N PHE A 104 17.51 8.88 -11.04
CA PHE A 104 18.87 8.42 -11.22
C PHE A 104 19.61 9.20 -12.31
N ARG A 105 18.93 9.51 -13.43
CA ARG A 105 19.50 10.36 -14.48
C ARG A 105 19.84 11.78 -14.01
N ALA A 106 19.13 12.28 -12.99
CA ALA A 106 19.39 13.60 -12.42
C ALA A 106 20.59 13.61 -11.44
N ILE A 107 20.84 12.49 -10.73
CA ILE A 107 21.89 12.44 -9.70
C ILE A 107 23.19 11.79 -10.17
N LEU A 108 23.16 10.92 -11.18
CA LEU A 108 24.36 10.28 -11.71
C LEU A 108 25.17 11.26 -12.59
N PRO A 109 26.51 11.09 -12.68
CA PRO A 109 27.37 12.01 -13.44
C PRO A 109 27.02 12.04 -14.92
N ALA A 110 26.69 13.21 -15.48
CA ALA A 110 26.24 13.36 -16.87
C ALA A 110 27.31 12.98 -17.90
N GLY A 111 28.60 13.20 -17.59
CA GLY A 111 29.72 12.92 -18.50
C GLY A 111 30.19 11.46 -18.54
N ARG A 112 29.58 10.56 -17.79
CA ARG A 112 29.95 9.14 -17.77
C ARG A 112 29.07 8.34 -18.72
N ALA A 113 29.67 7.55 -19.60
CA ALA A 113 28.98 6.68 -20.54
C ALA A 113 28.16 5.58 -19.82
N GLU A 114 28.59 5.18 -18.62
CA GLU A 114 27.93 4.17 -17.78
C GLU A 114 26.65 4.68 -17.10
N SER A 115 26.53 6.00 -16.88
CA SER A 115 25.41 6.58 -16.13
C SER A 115 24.01 6.22 -16.68
N PRO A 116 23.75 6.30 -18.01
CA PRO A 116 22.46 5.88 -18.55
C PRO A 116 22.18 4.40 -18.35
N TRP A 117 23.17 3.54 -18.51
CA TRP A 117 23.03 2.09 -18.33
C TRP A 117 22.74 1.74 -16.88
N LEU A 118 23.46 2.36 -15.95
CA LEU A 118 23.25 2.13 -14.52
C LEU A 118 21.89 2.66 -14.04
N ALA A 119 21.45 3.81 -14.58
CA ALA A 119 20.11 4.33 -14.30
C ALA A 119 19.01 3.36 -14.77
N VAL A 120 19.16 2.75 -15.95
CA VAL A 120 18.25 1.72 -16.45
C VAL A 120 18.31 0.48 -15.56
N ALA A 121 19.51 0.00 -15.23
CA ALA A 121 19.70 -1.24 -14.47
C ALA A 121 19.08 -1.15 -13.05
N LEU A 122 19.14 0.03 -12.42
CA LEU A 122 18.54 0.26 -11.11
C LEU A 122 17.03 0.48 -11.15
N ALA A 123 16.53 1.11 -12.20
CA ALA A 123 15.12 1.50 -12.29
C ALA A 123 14.23 0.40 -12.88
N ALA A 124 14.67 -0.23 -13.96
CA ALA A 124 13.85 -1.16 -14.73
C ALA A 124 13.31 -2.37 -13.92
N PRO A 125 14.04 -2.97 -12.96
CA PRO A 125 13.54 -4.11 -12.23
C PRO A 125 12.60 -3.76 -11.06
N ILE A 126 12.40 -2.48 -10.70
CA ILE A 126 11.58 -2.06 -9.54
C ILE A 126 10.19 -2.72 -9.53
N PRO A 127 9.44 -2.80 -10.65
CA PRO A 127 8.13 -3.45 -10.64
C PRO A 127 8.16 -4.93 -10.25
N PHE A 128 9.32 -5.59 -10.38
CA PHE A 128 9.51 -7.02 -10.10
C PHE A 128 10.22 -7.30 -8.78
N TRP A 129 10.58 -6.27 -8.01
CA TRP A 129 11.17 -6.47 -6.69
C TRP A 129 10.21 -7.20 -5.75
N ALA A 130 10.75 -8.03 -4.84
CA ALA A 130 9.95 -8.67 -3.81
C ALA A 130 9.12 -7.65 -3.00
N ALA A 131 9.71 -6.52 -2.64
CA ALA A 131 9.02 -5.43 -1.95
C ALA A 131 7.83 -4.85 -2.73
N THR A 132 7.95 -4.70 -4.06
CA THR A 132 6.84 -4.24 -4.90
C THR A 132 5.74 -5.30 -5.00
N GLN A 133 6.10 -6.59 -5.04
CA GLN A 133 5.14 -7.70 -5.04
C GLN A 133 4.42 -7.82 -3.70
N GLU A 134 5.11 -7.62 -2.57
CA GLU A 134 4.47 -7.57 -1.24
C GLU A 134 3.44 -6.44 -1.17
N ALA A 135 3.79 -5.24 -1.61
CA ALA A 135 2.86 -4.12 -1.65
C ALA A 135 1.66 -4.38 -2.59
N ALA A 136 1.90 -5.01 -3.74
CA ALA A 136 0.85 -5.38 -4.69
C ALA A 136 -0.05 -6.52 -4.17
N ARG A 137 0.46 -7.38 -3.28
CA ARG A 137 -0.32 -8.43 -2.64
C ARG A 137 -1.46 -7.88 -1.78
N ASP A 138 -1.27 -6.71 -1.23
CA ASP A 138 -2.21 -6.01 -0.36
C ASP A 138 -3.30 -5.24 -1.14
N PHE A 139 -3.37 -5.42 -2.45
CA PHE A 139 -4.27 -4.71 -3.34
C PHE A 139 -4.00 -3.20 -3.38
N PHE A 140 -5.04 -2.39 -3.20
CA PHE A 140 -4.91 -0.94 -3.22
C PHE A 140 -4.63 -0.41 -1.81
N HIS A 141 -3.63 0.44 -1.74
CA HIS A 141 -3.38 1.38 -0.66
C HIS A 141 -2.88 2.67 -1.31
N PRO A 142 -3.21 3.86 -0.80
CA PRO A 142 -2.76 5.13 -1.39
C PRO A 142 -1.24 5.25 -1.49
N GLU A 143 -0.48 4.58 -0.61
CA GLU A 143 0.98 4.52 -0.60
C GLU A 143 1.56 3.91 -1.88
N ASN A 144 0.77 3.11 -2.61
CA ASN A 144 1.18 2.57 -3.91
C ASN A 144 1.48 3.69 -4.93
N LEU A 145 0.86 4.87 -4.76
CA LEU A 145 1.09 6.06 -5.58
C LEU A 145 2.25 6.91 -5.06
N ALA A 146 2.45 6.95 -3.74
CA ALA A 146 3.35 7.87 -3.05
C ALA A 146 4.81 7.73 -3.50
N LEU A 147 5.30 6.50 -3.72
CA LEU A 147 6.67 6.25 -4.17
C LEU A 147 6.99 6.93 -5.50
N ALA A 148 6.09 6.80 -6.49
CA ALA A 148 6.26 7.43 -7.80
C ALA A 148 6.23 8.96 -7.68
N PHE A 149 5.31 9.53 -6.89
CA PHE A 149 5.25 10.97 -6.65
C PHE A 149 6.51 11.50 -5.98
N ALA A 150 7.02 10.83 -4.95
CA ALA A 150 8.25 11.22 -4.25
C ALA A 150 9.48 11.20 -5.16
N LEU A 151 9.64 10.16 -5.99
CA LEU A 151 10.74 10.05 -6.95
C LEU A 151 10.66 11.15 -8.02
N LEU A 152 9.47 11.45 -8.53
CA LEU A 152 9.24 12.55 -9.47
C LEU A 152 9.47 13.91 -8.80
N ALA A 153 9.07 14.09 -7.53
CA ALA A 153 9.35 15.30 -6.76
C ALA A 153 10.87 15.52 -6.60
N ALA A 154 11.60 14.44 -6.30
CA ALA A 154 13.05 14.48 -6.20
C ALA A 154 13.69 14.86 -7.54
N TRP A 155 13.27 14.25 -8.64
CA TRP A 155 13.73 14.62 -9.99
C TRP A 155 13.41 16.08 -10.32
N ALA A 156 12.17 16.50 -10.10
CA ALA A 156 11.72 17.86 -10.39
C ALA A 156 12.54 18.91 -9.61
N GLY A 157 12.78 18.66 -8.32
CA GLY A 157 13.55 19.57 -7.47
C GLY A 157 15.05 19.63 -7.85
N ILE A 158 15.64 18.51 -8.26
CA ILE A 158 17.02 18.49 -8.77
C ILE A 158 17.14 19.23 -10.10
N ARG A 159 16.10 19.18 -10.94
CA ARG A 159 16.03 19.86 -12.23
C ARG A 159 15.56 21.32 -12.15
N GLY A 160 15.18 21.83 -10.98
CA GLY A 160 14.69 23.20 -10.80
C GLY A 160 13.22 23.42 -11.14
N HIS A 161 12.45 22.35 -11.40
CA HIS A 161 11.01 22.45 -11.69
C HIS A 161 10.21 22.68 -10.40
N ARG A 162 10.26 23.90 -9.87
CA ARG A 162 9.75 24.26 -8.55
C ARG A 162 8.27 23.91 -8.35
N VAL A 163 7.41 24.27 -9.29
CA VAL A 163 5.96 24.04 -9.16
C VAL A 163 5.65 22.55 -9.13
N ALA A 164 6.25 21.78 -10.05
CA ALA A 164 6.07 20.34 -10.11
C ALA A 164 6.57 19.65 -8.82
N MET A 165 7.72 20.07 -8.30
CA MET A 165 8.23 19.56 -7.03
C MET A 165 7.24 19.76 -5.88
N TRP A 166 6.70 20.98 -5.71
CA TRP A 166 5.76 21.26 -4.64
C TRP A 166 4.44 20.51 -4.80
N ALA A 167 3.89 20.47 -6.02
CA ALA A 167 2.67 19.72 -6.31
C ALA A 167 2.83 18.23 -5.98
N LEU A 168 3.98 17.64 -6.37
CA LEU A 168 4.27 16.24 -6.10
C LEU A 168 4.56 15.98 -4.60
N CYS A 169 5.17 16.93 -3.87
CA CYS A 169 5.29 16.82 -2.40
C CYS A 169 3.91 16.76 -1.74
N VAL A 170 2.99 17.65 -2.15
CA VAL A 170 1.63 17.66 -1.62
C VAL A 170 0.91 16.36 -1.98
N LEU A 171 0.96 15.92 -3.24
CA LEU A 171 0.37 14.64 -3.66
C LEU A 171 0.92 13.45 -2.85
N THR A 172 2.23 13.44 -2.56
CA THR A 172 2.82 12.40 -1.70
C THR A 172 2.18 12.41 -0.30
N LEU A 173 2.05 13.60 0.32
CA LEU A 173 1.45 13.73 1.65
C LEU A 173 -0.02 13.36 1.67
N THR A 174 -0.78 13.63 0.59
CA THR A 174 -2.20 13.29 0.53
C THR A 174 -2.47 11.78 0.45
N CYS A 175 -1.44 10.97 0.21
CA CYS A 175 -1.60 9.51 0.21
C CYS A 175 -1.82 8.95 1.61
N LYS A 176 -1.08 9.46 2.63
CA LYS A 176 -1.27 9.04 4.04
C LYS A 176 -0.48 9.97 4.97
N GLU A 177 -0.87 10.03 6.24
CA GLU A 177 -0.17 10.84 7.25
C GLU A 177 1.28 10.43 7.46
N ASP A 178 1.65 9.17 7.30
CA ASP A 178 3.01 8.64 7.47
C ASP A 178 3.97 9.04 6.33
N GLN A 179 3.46 9.53 5.20
CA GLN A 179 4.28 10.02 4.11
C GLN A 179 5.13 11.25 4.49
N VAL A 180 4.98 11.76 5.72
CA VAL A 180 5.91 12.75 6.29
C VAL A 180 7.35 12.24 6.33
N TYR A 181 7.56 10.93 6.54
CA TYR A 181 8.89 10.33 6.47
C TYR A 181 9.49 10.46 5.08
N THR A 182 8.72 10.14 4.05
CA THR A 182 9.10 10.25 2.63
C THR A 182 9.44 11.69 2.25
N VAL A 183 8.57 12.65 2.60
CA VAL A 183 8.78 14.08 2.32
C VAL A 183 9.88 14.67 3.21
N GLY A 184 10.06 14.18 4.43
CA GLY A 184 11.19 14.50 5.29
C GLY A 184 12.53 14.11 4.66
N VAL A 185 12.64 12.88 4.15
CA VAL A 185 13.81 12.42 3.36
C VAL A 185 14.02 13.29 2.13
N LEU A 186 12.95 13.58 1.38
CA LEU A 186 13.00 14.45 0.21
C LEU A 186 13.56 15.83 0.55
N SER A 187 13.22 16.42 1.71
CA SER A 187 13.75 17.71 2.15
C SER A 187 15.29 17.70 2.25
N ILE A 188 15.85 16.61 2.80
CA ILE A 188 17.29 16.42 2.92
C ILE A 188 17.94 16.23 1.55
N VAL A 189 17.32 15.46 0.66
CA VAL A 189 17.75 15.32 -0.75
C VAL A 189 17.78 16.69 -1.42
N MET A 190 16.76 17.52 -1.24
CA MET A 190 16.69 18.87 -1.81
C MET A 190 17.78 19.82 -1.24
N ARG A 191 18.06 19.73 0.05
CA ARG A 191 19.16 20.49 0.67
C ARG A 191 20.51 20.22 -0.01
N VAL A 192 20.78 18.98 -0.34
CA VAL A 192 22.09 18.54 -0.83
C VAL A 192 22.18 18.58 -2.36
N HIS A 193 21.15 18.07 -3.04
CA HIS A 193 21.14 17.80 -4.49
C HIS A 193 20.17 18.68 -5.28
N GLY A 194 19.26 19.39 -4.64
CA GLY A 194 18.32 20.30 -5.31
C GLY A 194 19.03 21.36 -6.16
N ALA A 195 18.37 21.90 -7.16
CA ALA A 195 18.84 23.06 -7.89
C ALA A 195 19.07 24.27 -6.95
N PRO A 196 19.92 25.23 -7.26
CA PRO A 196 20.28 26.33 -6.34
C PRO A 196 19.06 27.07 -5.75
N GLU A 197 18.06 27.33 -6.56
CA GLU A 197 16.81 27.96 -6.17
C GLU A 197 15.94 27.06 -5.28
N ILE A 198 16.07 25.73 -5.40
CA ILE A 198 15.34 24.76 -4.60
C ILE A 198 16.03 24.51 -3.26
N LYS A 199 17.35 24.49 -3.23
CA LYS A 199 18.11 24.21 -1.99
C LYS A 199 17.71 25.10 -0.82
N ARG A 200 17.41 26.38 -1.05
CA ARG A 200 16.96 27.31 0.00
C ARG A 200 15.59 26.98 0.57
N HIS A 201 14.79 26.17 -0.15
CA HIS A 201 13.43 25.81 0.26
C HIS A 201 13.36 24.51 1.08
N TRP A 202 14.46 23.80 1.30
CA TRP A 202 14.45 22.51 2.01
C TRP A 202 13.76 22.56 3.37
N ARG A 203 13.92 23.66 4.14
CA ARG A 203 13.28 23.84 5.44
C ARG A 203 11.75 23.93 5.31
N PHE A 204 11.26 24.58 4.25
CA PHE A 204 9.82 24.69 4.01
C PHE A 204 9.21 23.33 3.64
N ILE A 205 9.94 22.47 2.91
CA ILE A 205 9.50 21.09 2.65
C ILE A 205 9.42 20.32 3.96
N LEU A 206 10.41 20.47 4.85
CA LEU A 206 10.42 19.84 6.16
C LEU A 206 9.28 20.38 7.05
N TYR A 207 9.06 21.70 7.05
CA TYR A 207 7.97 22.32 7.80
C TYR A 207 6.60 21.87 7.29
N LEU A 208 6.45 21.73 5.97
CA LEU A 208 5.22 21.18 5.38
C LEU A 208 4.96 19.76 5.88
N ALA A 209 5.98 18.89 5.85
CA ALA A 209 5.86 17.52 6.37
C ALA A 209 5.48 17.51 7.85
N GLY A 210 6.20 18.30 8.69
CA GLY A 210 5.90 18.38 10.12
C GLY A 210 4.51 18.94 10.42
N ALA A 211 4.10 20.01 9.72
CA ALA A 211 2.77 20.58 9.86
C ALA A 211 1.68 19.58 9.44
N TRP A 212 1.90 18.86 8.33
CA TRP A 212 0.99 17.81 7.89
C TRP A 212 0.79 16.74 8.95
N PHE A 213 1.87 16.23 9.53
CA PHE A 213 1.81 15.24 10.60
C PHE A 213 1.02 15.76 11.82
N LEU A 214 1.35 16.97 12.28
CA LEU A 214 0.65 17.57 13.42
C LEU A 214 -0.83 17.83 13.15
N ILE A 215 -1.18 18.25 11.94
CA ILE A 215 -2.58 18.44 11.54
C ILE A 215 -3.29 17.07 11.45
N ALA A 216 -2.67 16.09 10.80
CA ALA A 216 -3.26 14.77 10.64
C ALA A 216 -3.52 14.11 12.00
N THR A 217 -2.45 13.90 12.79
CA THR A 217 -2.53 13.10 14.02
C THR A 217 -3.02 13.90 15.24
N GLY A 218 -2.69 15.20 15.30
CA GLY A 218 -3.03 16.04 16.44
C GLY A 218 -4.35 16.80 16.34
N ILE A 219 -4.90 16.99 15.15
CA ILE A 219 -6.14 17.75 14.94
C ILE A 219 -7.20 16.87 14.28
N VAL A 220 -6.95 16.37 13.05
CA VAL A 220 -7.99 15.71 12.25
C VAL A 220 -8.39 14.38 12.87
N GLN A 221 -7.44 13.48 13.10
CA GLN A 221 -7.73 12.18 13.70
C GLN A 221 -8.32 12.31 15.10
N GLN A 222 -7.86 13.29 15.91
CA GLN A 222 -8.43 13.53 17.24
C GLN A 222 -9.86 14.08 17.18
N HIS A 223 -10.18 14.91 16.19
CA HIS A 223 -11.53 15.47 16.01
C HIS A 223 -12.56 14.41 15.61
N PHE A 224 -12.18 13.52 14.68
CA PHE A 224 -13.04 12.45 14.15
C PHE A 224 -12.90 11.13 14.92
N HIS A 225 -12.09 11.14 15.99
CA HIS A 225 -11.80 9.94 16.77
C HIS A 225 -13.05 9.29 17.35
N HIS A 226 -13.17 7.98 17.14
CA HIS A 226 -14.18 7.11 17.72
C HIS A 226 -13.59 5.71 17.93
N PHE A 227 -14.18 4.89 18.79
CA PHE A 227 -13.72 3.54 19.17
C PHE A 227 -12.40 3.42 19.93
N GLY A 228 -11.80 4.48 20.44
CA GLY A 228 -10.49 4.38 21.08
C GLY A 228 -9.36 4.00 20.12
N TYR A 229 -9.59 3.98 18.79
CA TYR A 229 -8.54 3.85 17.80
C TYR A 229 -7.77 5.16 17.69
N THR A 230 -6.46 5.08 17.68
CA THR A 230 -5.54 6.18 17.36
C THR A 230 -4.38 5.58 16.59
N ASP A 231 -3.71 6.35 15.75
CA ASP A 231 -2.48 5.90 15.05
C ASP A 231 -1.40 5.39 15.99
N PHE A 232 -1.48 5.84 17.25
CA PHE A 232 -0.54 5.41 18.29
C PHE A 232 -0.98 4.12 19.01
N VAL A 233 -2.10 3.51 18.65
CA VAL A 233 -2.57 2.27 19.30
C VAL A 233 -1.50 1.17 19.20
N SER A 234 -0.86 1.04 18.07
CA SER A 234 0.20 0.07 17.82
C SER A 234 1.51 0.35 18.58
N TYR A 235 1.65 1.52 19.17
CA TYR A 235 2.85 1.94 19.91
C TYR A 235 2.62 2.06 21.44
N ARG A 236 1.42 1.73 21.93
CA ARG A 236 1.06 1.80 23.37
C ARG A 236 1.99 0.97 24.26
N TRP A 237 2.50 -0.16 23.73
CA TRP A 237 3.44 -1.00 24.45
C TRP A 237 4.74 -0.28 24.81
N LEU A 238 5.22 0.66 24.00
CA LEU A 238 6.43 1.44 24.25
C LEU A 238 6.33 2.32 25.51
N VAL A 239 5.13 2.65 25.91
CA VAL A 239 4.84 3.43 27.14
C VAL A 239 4.18 2.57 28.22
N GLY A 240 4.22 1.23 28.09
CA GLY A 240 3.72 0.29 29.08
C GLY A 240 2.19 0.23 29.22
N LEU A 241 1.46 0.67 28.18
CA LEU A 241 -0.01 0.68 28.17
C LEU A 241 -0.61 -0.57 27.48
N ASP A 242 0.21 -1.50 27.04
CA ASP A 242 -0.24 -2.80 26.52
C ASP A 242 0.14 -3.92 27.51
N PRO A 243 -0.84 -4.59 28.11
CA PRO A 243 -0.55 -5.66 29.06
C PRO A 243 0.06 -6.90 28.41
N ASN A 244 -0.09 -7.09 27.09
CA ASN A 244 0.40 -8.23 26.35
C ASN A 244 1.84 -8.04 25.82
N MET A 245 2.31 -6.80 25.77
CA MET A 245 3.65 -6.43 25.29
C MET A 245 4.36 -5.56 26.32
N PRO A 246 4.97 -6.15 27.35
CA PRO A 246 5.68 -5.37 28.38
C PRO A 246 6.93 -4.72 27.77
N VAL A 247 7.09 -3.41 28.04
CA VAL A 247 8.27 -2.67 27.57
C VAL A 247 9.51 -3.11 28.33
N SER A 248 10.56 -3.50 27.59
CA SER A 248 11.89 -3.74 28.13
C SER A 248 12.93 -3.49 27.03
N PRO A 249 14.22 -3.19 27.38
CA PRO A 249 15.26 -3.07 26.36
C PRO A 249 15.40 -4.31 25.48
N LEU A 250 15.15 -5.49 26.03
CA LEU A 250 15.18 -6.76 25.27
C LEU A 250 14.01 -6.82 24.28
N ALA A 251 12.79 -6.48 24.70
CA ALA A 251 11.62 -6.45 23.81
C ALA A 251 11.83 -5.49 22.65
N VAL A 252 12.31 -4.28 22.93
CA VAL A 252 12.64 -3.30 21.88
C VAL A 252 13.72 -3.85 20.93
N ALA A 253 14.77 -4.48 21.46
CA ALA A 253 15.82 -5.07 20.62
C ALA A 253 15.29 -6.23 19.76
N GLN A 254 14.35 -7.03 20.27
CA GLN A 254 13.70 -8.11 19.54
C GLN A 254 12.87 -7.58 18.38
N GLU A 255 12.05 -6.54 18.60
CA GLU A 255 11.25 -5.92 17.53
C GLU A 255 12.16 -5.28 16.46
N LEU A 256 13.21 -4.57 16.86
CA LEU A 256 14.18 -4.00 15.93
C LEU A 256 14.99 -5.04 15.16
N GLY A 257 15.15 -6.24 15.71
CA GLY A 257 15.92 -7.33 15.12
C GLY A 257 15.07 -8.43 14.47
N ARG A 258 13.80 -8.18 14.15
CA ARG A 258 12.91 -9.19 13.53
C ARG A 258 13.52 -9.73 12.24
N PRO A 259 13.67 -11.06 12.11
CA PRO A 259 14.33 -11.64 10.95
C PRO A 259 13.68 -11.31 9.61
N ASP A 260 12.33 -11.28 9.57
CA ASP A 260 11.58 -11.01 8.34
C ASP A 260 11.76 -9.56 7.88
N ALA A 261 11.72 -8.59 8.81
CA ALA A 261 11.98 -7.19 8.51
C ALA A 261 13.42 -6.97 7.99
N LEU A 262 14.40 -7.59 8.63
CA LEU A 262 15.79 -7.52 8.21
C LEU A 262 16.02 -8.22 6.86
N ALA A 263 15.35 -9.35 6.61
CA ALA A 263 15.40 -10.04 5.32
C ALA A 263 14.82 -9.18 4.20
N MET A 264 13.70 -8.49 4.43
CA MET A 264 13.11 -7.57 3.46
C MET A 264 14.03 -6.38 3.17
N LEU A 265 14.64 -5.76 4.19
CA LEU A 265 15.64 -4.71 3.99
C LEU A 265 16.84 -5.20 3.18
N ALA A 266 17.35 -6.40 3.52
CA ALA A 266 18.45 -7.01 2.79
C ALA A 266 18.06 -7.30 1.33
N ALA A 267 16.83 -7.76 1.07
CA ALA A 267 16.33 -7.99 -0.28
C ALA A 267 16.28 -6.70 -1.11
N ILE A 268 15.80 -5.59 -0.54
CA ILE A 268 15.77 -4.29 -1.23
C ILE A 268 17.20 -3.81 -1.52
N VAL A 269 18.12 -3.88 -0.54
CA VAL A 269 19.52 -3.47 -0.71
C VAL A 269 20.22 -4.34 -1.75
N ALA A 270 20.00 -5.65 -1.73
CA ALA A 270 20.57 -6.59 -2.69
C ALA A 270 19.98 -6.41 -4.09
N SER A 271 18.69 -6.05 -4.21
CA SER A 271 18.05 -5.70 -5.49
C SER A 271 18.69 -4.50 -6.18
N MET A 272 19.45 -3.68 -5.44
CA MET A 272 20.28 -2.59 -5.96
C MET A 272 21.77 -2.96 -5.98
N PHE A 273 22.10 -4.26 -6.01
CA PHE A 273 23.48 -4.74 -6.01
C PHE A 273 24.34 -4.18 -4.86
N ALA A 274 23.73 -4.09 -3.68
CA ALA A 274 24.34 -3.54 -2.45
C ALA A 274 24.90 -2.10 -2.59
N LEU A 275 24.58 -1.38 -3.65
CA LEU A 275 25.02 0.00 -3.86
C LEU A 275 24.63 0.95 -2.71
N PRO A 276 23.49 0.81 -2.01
CA PRO A 276 23.21 1.65 -0.85
C PRO A 276 24.30 1.63 0.21
N LEU A 277 25.05 0.52 0.36
CA LEU A 277 26.16 0.41 1.32
C LEU A 277 27.36 1.31 0.99
N LEU A 278 27.49 1.76 -0.26
CA LEU A 278 28.52 2.74 -0.67
C LEU A 278 28.15 4.19 -0.29
N ALA A 279 26.93 4.40 0.21
CA ALA A 279 26.42 5.69 0.62
C ALA A 279 25.83 5.66 2.05
N PRO A 280 26.60 5.22 3.09
CA PRO A 280 26.05 4.89 4.41
C PRO A 280 25.35 6.07 5.11
N ARG A 281 25.76 7.31 4.84
CA ARG A 281 25.08 8.50 5.39
C ARG A 281 23.65 8.63 4.90
N TRP A 282 23.34 8.10 3.71
CA TRP A 282 22.01 8.15 3.12
C TRP A 282 21.16 6.99 3.59
N LEU A 283 21.75 5.86 3.98
CA LEU A 283 21.05 4.77 4.65
C LEU A 283 20.45 5.21 5.98
N LEU A 284 21.06 6.18 6.68
CA LEU A 284 20.49 6.73 7.92
C LEU A 284 19.10 7.36 7.72
N LEU A 285 18.76 7.76 6.50
CA LEU A 285 17.44 8.30 6.18
C LEU A 285 16.33 7.21 6.19
N ALA A 286 16.71 5.95 6.10
CA ALA A 286 15.76 4.84 6.26
C ALA A 286 15.48 4.50 7.75
N VAL A 287 16.27 5.03 8.68
CA VAL A 287 16.12 4.71 10.11
C VAL A 287 14.79 5.18 10.68
N PRO A 288 14.34 6.45 10.49
CA PRO A 288 13.04 6.87 11.05
C PRO A 288 11.85 6.02 10.56
N PRO A 289 11.65 5.80 9.25
CA PRO A 289 10.55 4.94 8.79
C PRO A 289 10.74 3.47 9.20
N TYR A 290 11.99 2.99 9.32
CA TYR A 290 12.22 1.65 9.86
C TYR A 290 11.78 1.53 11.31
N LEU A 291 12.14 2.50 12.15
CA LEU A 291 11.72 2.52 13.55
C LEU A 291 10.21 2.61 13.68
N ALA A 292 9.55 3.42 12.85
CA ALA A 292 8.09 3.51 12.83
C ALA A 292 7.45 2.15 12.54
N ASN A 293 7.94 1.41 11.55
CA ASN A 293 7.41 0.09 11.24
C ASN A 293 7.82 -0.96 12.30
N ALA A 294 9.12 -1.12 12.58
CA ALA A 294 9.62 -2.19 13.43
C ALA A 294 9.13 -2.10 14.89
N LEU A 295 8.86 -0.89 15.38
CA LEU A 295 8.33 -0.67 16.73
C LEU A 295 6.80 -0.68 16.81
N SER A 296 6.11 -0.94 15.72
CA SER A 296 4.68 -1.19 15.75
C SER A 296 4.37 -2.52 16.43
N GLY A 297 3.37 -2.57 17.29
CA GLY A 297 2.81 -3.82 17.81
C GLY A 297 1.90 -4.54 16.81
N HIS A 298 1.82 -4.04 15.57
CA HIS A 298 0.95 -4.58 14.53
C HIS A 298 1.74 -5.41 13.52
N ASN A 299 1.46 -6.68 13.41
CA ASN A 299 1.85 -7.52 12.27
C ASN A 299 0.83 -7.28 11.15
N PRO A 300 1.19 -7.12 9.91
CA PRO A 300 2.51 -7.32 9.27
C PRO A 300 3.39 -6.05 9.19
N GLN A 301 3.03 -4.95 9.84
CA GLN A 301 3.79 -3.69 9.77
C GLN A 301 5.22 -3.86 10.30
N ASN A 302 5.38 -4.47 11.48
CA ASN A 302 6.70 -4.67 12.09
C ASN A 302 7.57 -5.71 11.35
N ASP A 303 6.98 -6.59 10.54
CA ASP A 303 7.67 -7.54 9.68
C ASP A 303 8.01 -6.96 8.29
N LEU A 304 7.59 -5.73 7.98
CA LEU A 304 7.73 -5.07 6.67
C LEU A 304 7.06 -5.84 5.52
N HIS A 305 5.95 -6.52 5.81
CA HIS A 305 5.12 -7.14 4.78
C HIS A 305 4.08 -6.18 4.22
N LEU A 306 3.45 -6.57 3.13
CA LEU A 306 2.37 -5.84 2.48
C LEU A 306 2.81 -4.41 2.07
N HIS A 307 1.91 -3.44 2.12
CA HIS A 307 2.18 -2.04 1.72
C HIS A 307 3.18 -1.31 2.65
N TYR A 308 3.38 -1.77 3.88
CA TYR A 308 4.27 -1.13 4.87
C TYR A 308 5.73 -1.02 4.42
N VAL A 309 6.17 -1.90 3.52
CA VAL A 309 7.52 -1.86 2.96
C VAL A 309 7.77 -0.61 2.10
N LEU A 310 6.71 -0.01 1.52
CA LEU A 310 6.81 1.13 0.60
C LEU A 310 7.45 2.35 1.24
N LEU A 311 7.22 2.55 2.54
CA LEU A 311 7.79 3.67 3.28
C LEU A 311 9.32 3.64 3.31
N LEU A 312 9.92 2.45 3.18
CA LEU A 312 11.38 2.26 3.16
C LEU A 312 11.96 2.30 1.74
N MET A 313 11.16 2.09 0.71
CA MET A 313 11.67 2.04 -0.66
C MET A 313 12.27 3.37 -1.09
N PHE A 314 11.64 4.51 -0.80
CA PHE A 314 12.16 5.81 -1.22
C PHE A 314 13.56 6.13 -0.66
N PRO A 315 13.81 6.10 0.68
CA PRO A 315 15.13 6.37 1.22
C PRO A 315 16.19 5.36 0.75
N LEU A 316 15.83 4.09 0.57
CA LEU A 316 16.76 3.06 0.08
C LEU A 316 17.10 3.27 -1.40
N ILE A 317 16.14 3.66 -2.25
CA ILE A 317 16.38 4.02 -3.65
C ILE A 317 17.28 5.25 -3.75
N VAL A 318 17.07 6.25 -2.90
CA VAL A 318 17.96 7.43 -2.79
C VAL A 318 19.38 6.99 -2.44
N ALA A 319 19.55 6.17 -1.42
CA ALA A 319 20.86 5.65 -1.00
C ALA A 319 21.52 4.83 -2.12
N GLY A 320 20.75 3.98 -2.82
CA GLY A 320 21.22 3.18 -3.96
C GLY A 320 21.76 4.04 -5.11
N GLY A 321 20.99 5.06 -5.49
CA GLY A 321 21.41 6.01 -6.54
C GLY A 321 22.66 6.81 -6.17
N LEU A 322 22.78 7.21 -4.91
CA LEU A 322 23.96 7.94 -4.43
C LEU A 322 25.17 7.01 -4.24
N GLY A 323 24.97 5.75 -3.89
CA GLY A 323 25.99 4.72 -3.91
C GLY A 323 26.49 4.43 -5.32
N ALA A 324 25.58 4.37 -6.30
CA ALA A 324 25.93 4.26 -7.72
C ALA A 324 26.76 5.47 -8.20
N ARG A 325 26.38 6.68 -7.79
CA ARG A 325 27.14 7.90 -8.06
C ARG A 325 28.56 7.82 -7.48
N GLU A 326 28.71 7.34 -6.26
CA GLU A 326 30.01 7.20 -5.61
C GLU A 326 30.86 6.12 -6.30
N LEU A 327 30.29 5.01 -6.71
CA LEU A 327 30.95 3.99 -7.51
C LEU A 327 31.52 4.60 -8.80
N LEU A 328 30.72 5.35 -9.56
CA LEU A 328 31.13 5.98 -10.81
C LEU A 328 32.17 7.09 -10.62
N ARG A 329 32.27 7.67 -9.43
CA ARG A 329 33.34 8.64 -9.09
C ARG A 329 34.69 7.97 -8.89
N ARG A 330 34.70 6.76 -8.31
CA ARG A 330 35.93 6.06 -7.91
C ARG A 330 36.45 5.12 -8.98
N ARG A 331 35.58 4.54 -9.78
CA ARG A 331 35.90 3.51 -10.76
C ARG A 331 35.18 3.74 -12.09
N SER A 332 35.81 3.29 -13.16
CA SER A 332 35.13 3.06 -14.44
C SER A 332 34.95 1.56 -14.66
N PHE A 333 33.85 1.17 -15.25
CA PHE A 333 33.59 -0.21 -15.65
C PHE A 333 32.89 -0.22 -17.01
N LYS A 334 32.92 -1.36 -17.71
CA LYS A 334 32.25 -1.49 -18.98
C LYS A 334 30.75 -1.28 -18.81
N PRO A 335 30.07 -0.48 -19.64
CA PRO A 335 28.61 -0.24 -19.52
C PRO A 335 27.78 -1.51 -19.47
N ALA A 336 28.20 -2.57 -20.17
CA ALA A 336 27.54 -3.87 -20.14
C ALA A 336 27.45 -4.49 -18.73
N LEU A 337 28.42 -4.20 -17.84
CA LEU A 337 28.39 -4.69 -16.46
C LEU A 337 27.28 -4.03 -15.62
N ALA A 338 26.78 -2.85 -16.03
CA ALA A 338 25.65 -2.21 -15.35
C ALA A 338 24.39 -3.10 -15.44
N LEU A 339 24.22 -3.88 -16.49
CA LEU A 339 23.12 -4.80 -16.65
C LEU A 339 23.17 -5.97 -15.65
N ALA A 340 24.37 -6.33 -15.16
CA ALA A 340 24.52 -7.36 -14.13
C ALA A 340 23.83 -6.97 -12.80
N VAL A 341 23.59 -5.68 -12.57
CA VAL A 341 22.83 -5.19 -11.42
C VAL A 341 21.37 -5.67 -11.46
N VAL A 342 20.83 -5.90 -12.65
CA VAL A 342 19.45 -6.38 -12.83
C VAL A 342 19.27 -7.81 -12.30
N LEU A 343 20.29 -8.66 -12.43
CA LEU A 343 20.19 -10.09 -12.11
C LEU A 343 19.82 -10.36 -10.64
N PRO A 344 20.48 -9.77 -9.62
CA PRO A 344 20.07 -9.98 -8.23
C PRO A 344 18.63 -9.55 -7.96
N ALA A 345 18.18 -8.43 -8.54
CA ALA A 345 16.83 -7.93 -8.38
C ALA A 345 15.77 -8.91 -8.92
N LEU A 346 16.02 -9.47 -10.11
CA LEU A 346 15.10 -10.45 -10.72
C LEU A 346 15.14 -11.80 -9.99
N LEU A 347 16.33 -12.27 -9.60
CA LEU A 347 16.45 -13.52 -8.83
C LEU A 347 15.79 -13.43 -7.46
N LEU A 348 15.94 -12.31 -6.76
CA LEU A 348 15.27 -12.08 -5.49
C LEU A 348 13.75 -11.96 -5.69
N GLY A 349 13.29 -11.19 -6.68
CA GLY A 349 11.87 -11.08 -7.01
C GLY A 349 11.24 -12.43 -7.37
N TRP A 350 11.99 -13.31 -8.06
CA TRP A 350 11.56 -14.67 -8.34
C TRP A 350 11.62 -15.58 -7.10
N GLY A 351 12.71 -15.50 -6.32
CA GLY A 351 12.95 -16.38 -5.17
C GLY A 351 12.13 -16.04 -3.93
N THR A 352 11.80 -14.76 -3.72
CA THR A 352 11.08 -14.30 -2.50
C THR A 352 9.79 -13.55 -2.82
N GLY A 353 9.42 -13.43 -4.09
CA GLY A 353 8.21 -12.76 -4.52
C GLY A 353 6.94 -13.54 -4.18
N ARG A 354 5.78 -12.85 -4.27
CA ARG A 354 4.47 -13.36 -3.88
C ARG A 354 3.53 -13.60 -5.06
N PHE A 355 3.94 -13.24 -6.28
CA PHE A 355 3.14 -13.45 -7.47
C PHE A 355 3.78 -14.50 -8.41
N PRO A 356 2.98 -15.34 -9.08
CA PRO A 356 3.53 -16.20 -10.13
C PRO A 356 4.30 -15.37 -11.17
N PRO A 357 5.45 -15.83 -11.67
CA PRO A 357 6.07 -17.14 -11.45
C PRO A 357 7.00 -17.24 -10.22
N ALA A 358 6.83 -16.41 -9.19
CA ALA A 358 7.68 -16.46 -8.01
C ALA A 358 7.55 -17.79 -7.25
N LEU A 359 8.66 -18.24 -6.62
CA LEU A 359 8.70 -19.51 -5.89
C LEU A 359 7.77 -19.56 -4.66
N TYR A 360 7.54 -18.40 -4.05
CA TYR A 360 6.69 -18.26 -2.85
C TYR A 360 5.27 -17.80 -3.16
N ALA A 361 4.87 -17.78 -4.45
CA ALA A 361 3.49 -17.47 -4.80
C ALA A 361 2.54 -18.52 -4.24
N ASP A 362 1.44 -18.06 -3.62
CA ASP A 362 0.36 -18.94 -3.19
C ASP A 362 -0.60 -19.18 -4.36
N GLU A 363 -0.36 -20.25 -5.11
CA GLU A 363 -1.15 -20.61 -6.30
C GLU A 363 -2.64 -20.83 -5.96
N SER A 364 -2.95 -21.25 -4.74
CA SER A 364 -4.35 -21.49 -4.31
C SER A 364 -5.22 -20.25 -4.39
N LEU A 365 -4.63 -19.06 -4.34
CA LEU A 365 -5.32 -17.79 -4.48
C LEU A 365 -5.74 -17.48 -5.91
N TYR A 366 -5.15 -18.15 -6.92
CA TYR A 366 -5.36 -17.87 -8.35
C TYR A 366 -6.30 -18.88 -9.03
N ASP A 367 -6.43 -20.08 -8.49
CA ASP A 367 -7.27 -21.16 -9.06
C ASP A 367 -8.75 -21.06 -8.67
N ARG A 368 -9.22 -19.88 -8.29
CA ARG A 368 -10.60 -19.67 -7.90
C ARG A 368 -11.46 -19.25 -9.09
N PRO A 369 -12.64 -19.84 -9.24
CA PRO A 369 -13.55 -19.46 -10.32
C PRO A 369 -14.02 -18.02 -10.12
N ASN A 370 -14.13 -17.26 -11.22
CA ASN A 370 -14.75 -15.94 -11.22
C ASN A 370 -16.25 -16.08 -10.92
N SER A 371 -16.65 -15.58 -9.77
CA SER A 371 -18.04 -15.69 -9.27
C SER A 371 -18.72 -14.34 -9.05
N VAL A 372 -18.07 -13.24 -9.45
CA VAL A 372 -18.63 -11.89 -9.25
C VAL A 372 -19.96 -11.72 -9.97
N ALA A 373 -20.08 -12.21 -11.21
CA ALA A 373 -21.35 -12.14 -11.96
C ALA A 373 -22.48 -12.95 -11.26
N GLN A 374 -22.12 -14.13 -10.69
CA GLN A 374 -23.07 -14.94 -9.92
C GLN A 374 -23.49 -14.23 -8.62
N LEU A 375 -22.53 -13.61 -7.89
CA LEU A 375 -22.83 -12.79 -6.71
C LEU A 375 -23.74 -11.61 -7.06
N GLN A 376 -23.45 -10.89 -8.16
CA GLN A 376 -24.28 -9.78 -8.62
C GLN A 376 -25.70 -10.21 -8.95
N ALA A 377 -25.86 -11.36 -9.61
CA ALA A 377 -27.17 -11.93 -9.90
C ALA A 377 -27.92 -12.33 -8.60
N ALA A 378 -27.23 -12.99 -7.67
CA ALA A 378 -27.80 -13.37 -6.37
C ALA A 378 -28.27 -12.15 -5.59
N THR A 379 -27.47 -11.09 -5.52
CA THR A 379 -27.77 -9.89 -4.70
C THR A 379 -28.83 -8.96 -5.28
N THR A 380 -29.43 -9.28 -6.43
CA THR A 380 -30.58 -8.54 -6.99
C THR A 380 -31.80 -8.54 -6.08
N VAL A 381 -31.90 -9.49 -5.16
CA VAL A 381 -32.98 -9.55 -4.16
C VAL A 381 -32.82 -8.55 -3.01
N ILE A 382 -31.63 -7.90 -2.92
CA ILE A 382 -31.31 -6.92 -1.88
C ILE A 382 -31.54 -5.52 -2.44
N PRO A 383 -32.30 -4.64 -1.79
CA PRO A 383 -32.41 -3.24 -2.17
C PRO A 383 -31.01 -2.57 -2.20
N SER A 384 -30.79 -1.65 -3.15
CA SER A 384 -29.45 -1.07 -3.40
C SER A 384 -28.86 -0.31 -2.22
N ASP A 385 -29.71 0.29 -1.39
CA ASP A 385 -29.36 1.09 -0.21
C ASP A 385 -29.45 0.32 1.13
N ALA A 386 -29.92 -0.94 1.07
CA ALA A 386 -30.08 -1.74 2.28
C ALA A 386 -28.73 -2.10 2.93
N PRO A 387 -28.67 -2.11 4.27
CA PRO A 387 -27.50 -2.58 5.00
C PRO A 387 -27.19 -4.05 4.70
N VAL A 388 -25.90 -4.39 4.57
CA VAL A 388 -25.45 -5.76 4.30
C VAL A 388 -24.33 -6.15 5.25
N ASN A 389 -24.40 -7.39 5.75
CA ASN A 389 -23.27 -8.10 6.34
C ASN A 389 -22.87 -9.23 5.37
N ALA A 390 -21.61 -9.31 4.98
CA ALA A 390 -21.17 -10.29 4.02
C ALA A 390 -19.88 -10.97 4.47
N ASP A 391 -19.65 -12.21 4.03
CA ASP A 391 -18.32 -12.82 4.19
C ASP A 391 -17.23 -11.91 3.60
N ALA A 392 -16.06 -11.85 4.24
CA ALA A 392 -14.98 -10.91 3.95
C ALA A 392 -14.64 -10.81 2.45
N GLY A 393 -14.52 -11.95 1.76
CA GLY A 393 -14.23 -11.97 0.32
C GLY A 393 -15.32 -11.39 -0.59
N LEU A 394 -16.55 -11.22 -0.08
CA LEU A 394 -17.68 -10.65 -0.82
C LEU A 394 -17.78 -9.14 -0.62
N THR A 395 -17.29 -8.63 0.50
CA THR A 395 -17.44 -7.21 0.89
C THR A 395 -16.90 -6.25 -0.15
N VAL A 396 -15.79 -6.59 -0.81
CA VAL A 396 -15.17 -5.79 -1.90
C VAL A 396 -16.18 -5.45 -3.00
N TRP A 397 -16.99 -6.44 -3.42
CA TRP A 397 -17.95 -6.29 -4.52
C TRP A 397 -19.29 -5.72 -4.06
N LEU A 398 -19.52 -5.62 -2.75
CA LEU A 398 -20.71 -5.08 -2.12
C LEU A 398 -20.46 -3.74 -1.42
N ALA A 399 -19.25 -3.19 -1.50
CA ALA A 399 -18.84 -1.98 -0.79
C ALA A 399 -19.50 -0.68 -1.29
N ASN A 400 -20.08 -0.68 -2.49
CA ASN A 400 -20.78 0.48 -3.06
C ASN A 400 -22.16 0.68 -2.40
N ARG A 401 -22.15 0.88 -1.07
CA ARG A 401 -23.33 1.16 -0.24
C ARG A 401 -22.94 1.86 1.05
N HIS A 402 -23.90 2.56 1.65
CA HIS A 402 -23.65 3.30 2.88
C HIS A 402 -23.24 2.37 4.03
N THR A 403 -23.88 1.20 4.15
CA THR A 403 -23.62 0.24 5.24
C THR A 403 -23.31 -1.14 4.68
N ILE A 404 -22.04 -1.55 4.85
CA ILE A 404 -21.52 -2.89 4.60
C ILE A 404 -20.60 -3.28 5.73
N ASN A 405 -20.73 -4.50 6.25
CA ASN A 405 -19.90 -4.98 7.34
C ASN A 405 -19.45 -6.41 7.10
N ASP A 406 -18.38 -6.81 7.77
CA ASP A 406 -17.84 -8.16 7.74
C ASP A 406 -18.71 -9.10 8.60
N PHE A 407 -19.14 -10.22 8.02
CA PHE A 407 -19.88 -11.26 8.74
C PHE A 407 -18.89 -12.20 9.46
N PRO A 408 -19.15 -12.58 10.71
CA PRO A 408 -20.30 -12.22 11.57
C PRO A 408 -20.02 -11.09 12.56
N ASP A 409 -18.87 -10.39 12.44
CA ASP A 409 -18.35 -9.54 13.50
C ASP A 409 -19.19 -8.31 13.82
N MET A 410 -19.94 -7.80 12.86
CA MET A 410 -20.79 -6.62 13.01
C MET A 410 -22.24 -6.93 12.66
N LEU A 411 -22.68 -8.16 12.87
CA LEU A 411 -24.03 -8.60 12.56
C LEU A 411 -25.06 -7.88 13.44
N ASP A 412 -26.00 -7.21 12.81
CA ASP A 412 -27.19 -6.63 13.44
C ASP A 412 -28.48 -7.18 12.86
N GLY A 413 -29.62 -6.85 13.47
CA GLY A 413 -30.93 -7.32 13.04
C GLY A 413 -31.43 -6.69 11.73
N SER A 414 -30.94 -5.52 11.36
CA SER A 414 -31.43 -4.71 10.23
C SER A 414 -30.79 -5.03 8.89
N SER A 415 -29.68 -5.74 8.89
CA SER A 415 -28.89 -6.01 7.69
C SER A 415 -29.31 -7.32 7.01
N TYR A 416 -29.26 -7.33 5.68
CA TYR A 416 -29.23 -8.59 4.91
C TYR A 416 -27.90 -9.30 5.19
N VAL A 417 -27.88 -10.64 5.09
CA VAL A 417 -26.65 -11.42 5.27
C VAL A 417 -26.33 -12.14 3.96
N VAL A 418 -25.10 -11.99 3.47
CA VAL A 418 -24.63 -12.61 2.23
C VAL A 418 -23.44 -13.53 2.53
N ILE A 419 -23.59 -14.80 2.20
CA ILE A 419 -22.67 -15.87 2.55
C ILE A 419 -22.16 -16.57 1.30
N ASP A 420 -20.85 -16.85 1.22
CA ASP A 420 -20.26 -17.79 0.28
C ASP A 420 -20.05 -19.15 0.96
N GLN A 421 -20.82 -20.16 0.57
CA GLN A 421 -20.74 -21.51 1.14
C GLN A 421 -19.42 -22.24 0.79
N ASN A 422 -18.75 -21.82 -0.29
CA ASN A 422 -17.57 -22.50 -0.82
C ASN A 422 -16.25 -21.86 -0.37
N THR A 423 -16.28 -20.61 0.08
CA THR A 423 -15.05 -19.87 0.40
C THR A 423 -15.16 -19.20 1.76
N PHE A 424 -14.17 -19.40 2.59
CA PHE A 424 -14.01 -18.68 3.84
C PHE A 424 -12.64 -18.00 3.87
N LEU A 425 -12.66 -16.68 3.94
CA LEU A 425 -11.50 -15.85 4.26
C LEU A 425 -11.69 -15.34 5.68
N GLY A 426 -10.91 -15.87 6.61
CA GLY A 426 -11.04 -15.54 8.03
C GLY A 426 -9.87 -14.71 8.51
N ALA A 427 -9.78 -13.43 8.10
CA ALA A 427 -8.75 -12.53 8.65
C ALA A 427 -9.04 -12.20 10.11
N THR A 428 -10.31 -11.97 10.47
CA THR A 428 -10.74 -11.52 11.78
C THR A 428 -11.57 -12.53 12.55
N THR A 429 -12.14 -13.53 11.88
CA THR A 429 -13.09 -14.48 12.45
C THR A 429 -12.67 -15.92 12.25
N SER A 430 -12.79 -16.76 13.27
CA SER A 430 -12.55 -18.19 13.16
C SER A 430 -13.71 -18.91 12.44
N LYS A 431 -13.38 -20.03 11.75
CA LYS A 431 -14.42 -20.90 11.14
C LYS A 431 -15.50 -21.33 12.13
N ALA A 432 -15.13 -21.60 13.38
CA ALA A 432 -16.08 -22.00 14.42
C ALA A 432 -17.05 -20.87 14.77
N LYS A 433 -16.57 -19.62 14.94
CA LYS A 433 -17.41 -18.45 15.22
C LYS A 433 -18.37 -18.17 14.06
N ARG A 434 -17.86 -18.25 12.81
CA ARG A 434 -18.69 -18.10 11.62
C ARG A 434 -19.78 -19.17 11.57
N GLN A 435 -19.43 -20.43 11.78
CA GLN A 435 -20.42 -21.54 11.75
C GLN A 435 -21.50 -21.35 12.82
N GLN A 436 -21.11 -20.99 14.04
CA GLN A 436 -22.07 -20.67 15.11
C GLN A 436 -23.03 -19.56 14.72
N ALA A 437 -22.54 -18.51 14.04
CA ALA A 437 -23.38 -17.42 13.57
C ALA A 437 -24.34 -17.89 12.46
N LEU A 438 -23.86 -18.71 11.51
CA LEU A 438 -24.70 -19.30 10.46
C LEU A 438 -25.85 -20.14 11.03
N ASP A 439 -25.53 -21.04 11.99
CA ASP A 439 -26.52 -21.89 12.66
C ASP A 439 -27.58 -21.04 13.39
N GLY A 440 -27.21 -19.83 13.82
CA GLY A 440 -28.09 -18.89 14.50
C GLY A 440 -28.99 -18.05 13.58
N LEU A 441 -28.77 -17.99 12.26
CA LEU A 441 -29.52 -17.07 11.39
C LEU A 441 -31.02 -17.38 11.35
N ALA A 442 -31.40 -18.65 11.09
CA ALA A 442 -32.78 -19.07 11.06
C ALA A 442 -33.46 -18.99 12.46
N ALA A 443 -32.73 -19.41 13.51
CA ALA A 443 -33.23 -19.35 14.89
C ALA A 443 -33.43 -17.89 15.35
N GLY A 444 -32.63 -16.95 14.80
CA GLY A 444 -32.72 -15.52 15.03
C GLY A 444 -33.84 -14.81 14.26
N GLY A 445 -34.72 -15.54 13.57
CA GLY A 445 -35.90 -14.98 12.86
C GLY A 445 -35.61 -14.44 11.45
N ARG A 446 -34.47 -14.80 10.84
CA ARG A 446 -34.16 -14.47 9.45
C ARG A 446 -34.70 -15.53 8.49
N ARG A 447 -35.16 -15.10 7.31
CA ARG A 447 -35.56 -16.01 6.23
C ARG A 447 -34.48 -16.14 5.19
N LEU A 448 -34.26 -17.35 4.67
CA LEU A 448 -33.45 -17.57 3.49
C LEU A 448 -34.22 -17.09 2.26
N LEU A 449 -33.71 -16.05 1.60
CA LEU A 449 -34.34 -15.44 0.43
C LEU A 449 -33.79 -16.01 -0.88
N TYR A 450 -32.54 -16.44 -0.88
CA TYR A 450 -31.87 -16.95 -2.05
C TYR A 450 -30.83 -18.01 -1.64
N ASP A 451 -30.73 -19.09 -2.42
CA ASP A 451 -29.71 -20.12 -2.32
C ASP A 451 -29.51 -20.77 -3.69
N ASP A 452 -28.31 -20.66 -4.25
CA ASP A 452 -27.94 -21.30 -5.52
C ASP A 452 -26.88 -22.42 -5.34
N GLY A 453 -26.68 -22.84 -4.09
CA GLY A 453 -25.65 -23.83 -3.71
C GLY A 453 -24.27 -23.23 -3.50
N ARG A 454 -24.07 -21.95 -3.81
CA ARG A 454 -22.87 -21.20 -3.49
C ARG A 454 -23.17 -19.98 -2.62
N PHE A 455 -24.05 -19.09 -3.07
CA PHE A 455 -24.40 -17.90 -2.31
C PHE A 455 -25.73 -18.08 -1.60
N GLN A 456 -25.73 -17.74 -0.32
CA GLN A 456 -26.94 -17.64 0.47
C GLN A 456 -27.20 -16.18 0.84
N ILE A 457 -28.48 -15.77 0.72
CA ILE A 457 -28.91 -14.44 1.15
C ILE A 457 -30.04 -14.60 2.14
N TRP A 458 -29.88 -13.99 3.30
CA TRP A 458 -30.84 -14.01 4.40
C TRP A 458 -31.40 -12.62 4.63
N SER A 459 -32.71 -12.57 4.95
CA SER A 459 -33.41 -11.32 5.23
C SER A 459 -32.90 -10.64 6.52
N PRO A 460 -33.23 -9.35 6.74
CA PRO A 460 -33.27 -8.78 8.07
C PRO A 460 -34.16 -9.59 9.04
N VAL A 461 -34.04 -9.33 10.35
CA VAL A 461 -34.86 -9.98 11.37
C VAL A 461 -36.29 -9.41 11.30
N GLY A 462 -37.28 -10.27 11.17
CA GLY A 462 -38.68 -9.88 11.18
C GLY A 462 -39.30 -9.50 9.83
N ASP A 463 -38.55 -9.69 8.73
CA ASP A 463 -39.07 -9.55 7.35
C ASP A 463 -39.69 -10.82 6.82
#